data_13a4c8adaf46ae567e8d73e930a3ab69
#
_entry.id   13a4c8adaf46ae567e8d73e930a3ab69
#
_cell.length_a   1.000
_cell.length_b   1.000
_cell.length_c   1.000
_cell.angle_alpha   90.00
_cell.angle_beta   90.00
_cell.angle_gamma   90.00
#
_symmetry.space_group_name_H-M   'P 1'
#
loop_
_entity.id
_entity.type
_entity.pdbx_description
1 polymer ?
#
loop_
_entity_poly.entity_id
_entity_poly.type
_entity_poly.pdbx_seq_one_letter_code
_entity_poly.pdbx_strand_id
1 'polypeptide(L)'
;MPGLLPQVDPDGLLEFSVVYTDRSLNHMSHQFKGVIQDISRILKSVYHAHSAIVVPGSGTYGMEAVARQFAHNKKCLILRNGWFSYRWTQIFEMGHISADVHVLKARQLDPGFEKPYSPAPIEEVLAWILREKPALVFAPHVETSAGLILPDDYLHQVGETVRQVGGLFVLDCIASGAMWVNMKNCAVDILITAPQKGWSSSPCCAMVALSERARAMIEQTQSSSFSCDLKKWLQIVETYEAGSHVYHTTMPTDSLKVLRQVMLETEKIGFDYLKKQQQILGQRVRMLLKDYGYPSVAAAAYAAPGVVVSYTQDPDIQSGKKFIALGYQTAAGVPLQCDEGPEFRTFRIGLFGLEKLQHVDRTVTHIETALEQLQS
;
A
#
# COMPACT_ATOMS: atom_id res chain seq x y z
N MET A 1 31.78 -2.29 29.48
CA MET A 1 31.01 -3.38 28.85
C MET A 1 29.74 -2.76 28.27
N PRO A 2 29.41 -3.04 27.03
CA PRO A 2 28.13 -2.56 26.48
C PRO A 2 26.97 -3.20 27.27
N GLY A 3 26.03 -2.41 27.71
CA GLY A 3 24.81 -2.87 28.38
C GLY A 3 23.78 -3.50 27.46
N LEU A 4 23.98 -3.39 26.13
CA LEU A 4 23.17 -4.03 25.11
C LEU A 4 23.86 -5.30 24.59
N LEU A 5 23.05 -6.27 24.16
CA LEU A 5 23.58 -7.44 23.47
C LEU A 5 24.28 -6.98 22.17
N PRO A 6 25.49 -7.52 21.87
CA PRO A 6 26.26 -7.07 20.70
C PRO A 6 25.48 -7.11 19.35
N GLN A 7 24.55 -8.04 19.22
CA GLN A 7 23.69 -8.15 18.02
C GLN A 7 22.57 -7.09 17.97
N VAL A 8 22.25 -6.46 19.08
CA VAL A 8 21.21 -5.41 19.16
C VAL A 8 21.82 -4.06 18.80
N ASP A 9 22.84 -3.63 19.53
CA ASP A 9 23.58 -2.39 19.29
C ASP A 9 25.04 -2.55 19.79
N PRO A 10 25.98 -2.94 18.91
CA PRO A 10 27.35 -3.23 19.31
C PRO A 10 28.10 -2.01 19.87
N ASP A 11 27.72 -0.81 19.43
CA ASP A 11 28.32 0.47 19.83
C ASP A 11 27.45 1.23 20.85
N GLY A 12 26.39 0.55 21.34
CA GLY A 12 25.38 1.16 22.21
C GLY A 12 25.93 1.51 23.62
N LEU A 13 25.22 2.47 24.20
CA LEU A 13 25.45 2.83 25.62
C LEU A 13 24.78 1.78 26.53
N LEU A 14 25.19 1.77 27.80
CA LEU A 14 24.49 1.01 28.84
C LEU A 14 23.02 1.49 28.90
N GLU A 15 22.06 0.54 28.83
CA GLU A 15 20.63 0.86 28.76
C GLU A 15 20.03 1.08 30.15
N PHE A 16 19.78 2.33 30.46
CA PHE A 16 19.09 2.78 31.68
C PHE A 16 17.99 3.80 31.39
N SER A 17 17.53 3.88 30.11
CA SER A 17 16.39 4.71 29.78
C SER A 17 15.09 4.10 30.33
N VAL A 18 14.06 4.94 30.47
CA VAL A 18 12.74 4.48 30.94
C VAL A 18 11.83 3.98 29.82
N VAL A 19 12.32 3.93 28.57
CA VAL A 19 11.52 3.61 27.38
C VAL A 19 11.83 2.23 26.83
N TYR A 20 13.09 1.82 26.82
CA TYR A 20 13.58 0.56 26.28
C TYR A 20 14.32 -0.26 27.31
N THR A 21 14.51 -1.53 27.02
CA THR A 21 15.32 -2.47 27.81
C THR A 21 16.60 -2.83 27.05
N ASP A 22 17.52 -3.53 27.71
CA ASP A 22 18.76 -4.07 27.12
C ASP A 22 18.53 -5.10 25.99
N ARG A 23 17.27 -5.42 25.69
CA ARG A 23 16.86 -6.37 24.62
C ARG A 23 16.44 -5.69 23.33
N SER A 24 16.22 -4.39 23.33
CA SER A 24 15.67 -3.64 22.19
C SER A 24 16.58 -2.48 21.80
N LEU A 25 16.66 -2.20 20.51
CA LEU A 25 17.36 -1.04 19.98
C LEU A 25 16.73 0.25 20.50
N ASN A 26 17.50 1.07 21.21
CA ASN A 26 16.99 2.33 21.75
C ASN A 26 16.78 3.36 20.61
N HIS A 27 15.64 4.07 20.63
CA HIS A 27 15.32 5.12 19.66
C HIS A 27 16.32 6.30 19.65
N MET A 28 17.05 6.51 20.75
CA MET A 28 18.08 7.54 20.85
C MET A 28 19.44 7.09 20.31
N SER A 29 19.62 5.79 20.03
CA SER A 29 20.91 5.23 19.62
C SER A 29 21.37 5.80 18.27
N HIS A 30 22.67 5.85 18.07
CA HIS A 30 23.27 6.26 16.80
C HIS A 30 22.82 5.34 15.66
N GLN A 31 22.73 4.02 15.94
CA GLN A 31 22.28 3.04 14.97
C GLN A 31 20.83 3.30 14.51
N PHE A 32 19.91 3.59 15.45
CA PHE A 32 18.51 3.83 15.09
C PHE A 32 18.29 5.14 14.32
N LYS A 33 19.10 6.17 14.60
CA LYS A 33 19.10 7.39 13.75
C LYS A 33 19.36 7.04 12.30
N GLY A 34 20.38 6.23 12.02
CA GLY A 34 20.67 5.74 10.67
C GLY A 34 19.54 4.91 10.07
N VAL A 35 18.76 4.16 10.89
CA VAL A 35 17.59 3.42 10.43
C VAL A 35 16.53 4.35 9.84
N ILE A 36 16.14 5.39 10.57
CA ILE A 36 15.11 6.34 10.09
C ILE A 36 15.62 7.18 8.93
N GLN A 37 16.88 7.61 8.97
CA GLN A 37 17.50 8.37 7.87
C GLN A 37 17.49 7.59 6.55
N ASP A 38 17.88 6.31 6.57
CA ASP A 38 17.86 5.46 5.37
C ASP A 38 16.45 5.18 4.87
N ILE A 39 15.50 4.85 5.75
CA ILE A 39 14.10 4.65 5.39
C ILE A 39 13.55 5.90 4.71
N SER A 40 13.75 7.07 5.30
CA SER A 40 13.29 8.33 4.72
C SER A 40 13.94 8.62 3.37
N ARG A 41 15.24 8.50 3.27
CA ARG A 41 16.01 8.71 2.03
C ARG A 41 15.49 7.82 0.90
N ILE A 42 15.31 6.53 1.16
CA ILE A 42 14.86 5.56 0.15
C ILE A 42 13.43 5.88 -0.29
N LEU A 43 12.52 6.18 0.65
CA LEU A 43 11.14 6.55 0.31
C LEU A 43 11.09 7.82 -0.54
N LYS A 44 11.84 8.85 -0.16
CA LYS A 44 11.91 10.09 -0.93
C LYS A 44 12.48 9.86 -2.33
N SER A 45 13.48 8.99 -2.46
CA SER A 45 14.10 8.66 -3.75
C SER A 45 13.15 7.89 -4.66
N VAL A 46 12.60 6.74 -4.20
CA VAL A 46 11.82 5.84 -5.05
C VAL A 46 10.47 6.42 -5.48
N TYR A 47 9.82 7.18 -4.61
CA TYR A 47 8.52 7.82 -4.91
C TYR A 47 8.65 9.27 -5.42
N HIS A 48 9.86 9.82 -5.50
CA HIS A 48 10.11 11.23 -5.82
C HIS A 48 9.35 12.19 -4.89
N ALA A 49 9.29 11.83 -3.61
CA ALA A 49 8.59 12.58 -2.58
C ALA A 49 9.45 13.72 -2.00
N HIS A 50 8.79 14.73 -1.44
CA HIS A 50 9.46 15.80 -0.68
C HIS A 50 9.80 15.34 0.74
N SER A 51 8.83 14.73 1.44
CA SER A 51 8.98 14.29 2.82
C SER A 51 8.48 12.85 3.00
N ALA A 52 9.00 12.17 4.01
CA ALA A 52 8.57 10.83 4.40
C ALA A 52 8.20 10.81 5.89
N ILE A 53 7.21 10.00 6.25
CA ILE A 53 6.71 9.82 7.61
C ILE A 53 6.64 8.33 7.90
N VAL A 54 7.02 7.93 9.11
CA VAL A 54 6.86 6.57 9.62
C VAL A 54 5.88 6.60 10.77
N VAL A 55 4.75 5.89 10.63
CA VAL A 55 3.71 5.79 11.65
C VAL A 55 3.69 4.35 12.18
N PRO A 56 3.97 4.10 13.46
CA PRO A 56 3.89 2.76 14.04
C PRO A 56 2.52 2.11 13.84
N GLY A 57 2.49 0.80 13.55
CA GLY A 57 1.26 0.05 13.33
C GLY A 57 1.23 -0.68 11.99
N SER A 58 0.32 -0.34 11.10
CA SER A 58 0.16 -0.98 9.79
C SER A 58 -0.24 0.04 8.73
N GLY A 59 -0.30 -0.37 7.46
CA GLY A 59 -0.80 0.49 6.38
C GLY A 59 -2.17 1.10 6.67
N THR A 60 -3.06 0.36 7.34
CA THR A 60 -4.38 0.86 7.75
C THR A 60 -4.29 2.03 8.72
N TYR A 61 -3.31 2.02 9.64
CA TYR A 61 -3.04 3.16 10.53
C TYR A 61 -2.62 4.40 9.73
N GLY A 62 -1.85 4.20 8.65
CA GLY A 62 -1.51 5.29 7.72
C GLY A 62 -2.72 5.86 6.98
N MET A 63 -3.63 5.00 6.53
CA MET A 63 -4.90 5.44 5.93
C MET A 63 -5.70 6.30 6.92
N GLU A 64 -5.90 5.80 8.13
CA GLU A 64 -6.65 6.52 9.17
C GLU A 64 -5.92 7.82 9.58
N ALA A 65 -4.60 7.79 9.72
CA ALA A 65 -3.79 8.97 10.03
C ALA A 65 -3.97 10.08 8.97
N VAL A 66 -3.93 9.72 7.67
CA VAL A 66 -4.13 10.67 6.57
C VAL A 66 -5.55 11.25 6.60
N ALA A 67 -6.57 10.40 6.76
CA ALA A 67 -7.95 10.86 6.82
C ALA A 67 -8.19 11.82 7.99
N ARG A 68 -7.71 11.48 9.20
CA ARG A 68 -7.84 12.32 10.42
C ARG A 68 -7.06 13.62 10.34
N GLN A 69 -5.93 13.62 9.63
CA GLN A 69 -5.10 14.83 9.49
C GLN A 69 -5.69 15.80 8.48
N PHE A 70 -6.12 15.33 7.31
CA PHE A 70 -6.40 16.20 6.17
C PHE A 70 -7.89 16.33 5.83
N ALA A 71 -8.75 15.37 6.22
CA ALA A 71 -10.11 15.28 5.69
C ALA A 71 -11.22 15.70 6.66
N HIS A 72 -10.88 16.17 7.87
CA HIS A 72 -11.88 16.49 8.87
C HIS A 72 -12.86 17.58 8.38
N ASN A 73 -14.16 17.24 8.36
CA ASN A 73 -15.26 18.10 7.89
C ASN A 73 -15.07 18.65 6.46
N LYS A 74 -14.39 17.90 5.57
CA LYS A 74 -14.16 18.31 4.20
C LYS A 74 -14.90 17.41 3.21
N LYS A 75 -15.29 17.98 2.06
CA LYS A 75 -15.81 17.22 0.93
C LYS A 75 -14.72 16.32 0.37
N CYS A 76 -15.01 15.04 0.23
CA CYS A 76 -14.09 14.02 -0.23
C CYS A 76 -14.69 13.14 -1.33
N LEU A 77 -13.84 12.68 -2.25
CA LEU A 77 -14.15 11.63 -3.21
C LEU A 77 -13.33 10.38 -2.89
N ILE A 78 -13.96 9.22 -2.89
CA ILE A 78 -13.31 7.91 -2.79
C ILE A 78 -13.52 7.17 -4.12
N LEU A 79 -12.42 6.80 -4.78
CA LEU A 79 -12.45 5.83 -5.87
C LEU A 79 -12.41 4.43 -5.25
N ARG A 80 -13.50 3.69 -5.35
CA ARG A 80 -13.64 2.35 -4.78
C ARG A 80 -13.50 1.30 -5.86
N ASN A 81 -12.36 0.61 -5.86
CA ASN A 81 -12.11 -0.49 -6.79
C ASN A 81 -12.33 -1.87 -6.16
N GLY A 82 -12.68 -1.91 -4.87
CA GLY A 82 -12.97 -3.13 -4.14
C GLY A 82 -12.93 -2.96 -2.61
N TRP A 83 -12.80 -4.10 -1.93
CA TRP A 83 -12.88 -4.23 -0.47
C TRP A 83 -11.87 -3.38 0.30
N PHE A 84 -10.64 -3.24 -0.22
CA PHE A 84 -9.60 -2.52 0.51
C PHE A 84 -9.71 -1.01 0.32
N SER A 85 -10.22 -0.54 -0.80
CA SER A 85 -10.61 0.86 -0.97
C SER A 85 -11.95 1.22 -0.31
N TYR A 86 -12.85 0.24 -0.05
CA TYR A 86 -14.03 0.42 0.80
C TYR A 86 -13.64 0.78 2.24
N ARG A 87 -12.45 0.37 2.69
CA ARG A 87 -11.92 0.73 4.01
C ARG A 87 -11.89 2.24 4.26
N TRP A 88 -11.68 3.05 3.24
CA TRP A 88 -11.80 4.50 3.39
C TRP A 88 -13.17 4.92 3.90
N THR A 89 -14.25 4.37 3.33
CA THR A 89 -15.62 4.63 3.81
C THR A 89 -15.78 4.24 5.28
N GLN A 90 -15.30 3.05 5.66
CA GLN A 90 -15.36 2.59 7.06
C GLN A 90 -14.57 3.50 8.02
N ILE A 91 -13.38 3.96 7.62
CA ILE A 91 -12.58 4.90 8.41
C ILE A 91 -13.32 6.22 8.59
N PHE A 92 -13.94 6.76 7.53
CA PHE A 92 -14.69 8.00 7.58
C PHE A 92 -15.92 7.89 8.48
N GLU A 93 -16.69 6.82 8.36
CA GLU A 93 -17.88 6.56 9.14
C GLU A 93 -17.56 6.34 10.63
N MET A 94 -16.67 5.38 10.94
CA MET A 94 -16.30 5.05 12.32
C MET A 94 -15.57 6.19 13.03
N GLY A 95 -14.76 6.94 12.29
CA GLY A 95 -14.01 8.09 12.82
C GLY A 95 -14.81 9.38 12.88
N HIS A 96 -16.04 9.42 12.36
CA HIS A 96 -16.84 10.65 12.18
C HIS A 96 -16.01 11.79 11.55
N ILE A 97 -15.22 11.43 10.50
CA ILE A 97 -14.21 12.37 9.95
C ILE A 97 -14.88 13.41 9.05
N SER A 98 -15.77 12.99 8.17
CA SER A 98 -16.59 13.86 7.33
C SER A 98 -17.88 13.16 6.93
N ALA A 99 -18.96 13.94 6.85
CA ALA A 99 -20.25 13.49 6.32
C ALA A 99 -20.40 13.73 4.80
N ASP A 100 -19.55 14.59 4.21
CA ASP A 100 -19.58 14.95 2.79
C ASP A 100 -18.58 14.08 1.99
N VAL A 101 -18.93 12.80 1.85
CA VAL A 101 -18.09 11.80 1.18
C VAL A 101 -18.86 11.16 0.02
N HIS A 102 -18.32 11.30 -1.19
CA HIS A 102 -18.85 10.64 -2.37
C HIS A 102 -17.99 9.45 -2.78
N VAL A 103 -18.59 8.44 -3.40
CA VAL A 103 -17.90 7.22 -3.85
C VAL A 103 -18.20 6.95 -5.31
N LEU A 104 -17.15 6.83 -6.12
CA LEU A 104 -17.23 6.29 -7.47
C LEU A 104 -16.65 4.87 -7.46
N LYS A 105 -17.46 3.91 -7.95
CA LYS A 105 -17.14 2.48 -7.84
C LYS A 105 -16.62 1.92 -9.16
N ALA A 106 -15.71 0.94 -9.04
CA ALA A 106 -15.42 0.03 -10.16
C ALA A 106 -16.68 -0.72 -10.56
N ARG A 107 -16.78 -1.08 -11.85
CA ARG A 107 -17.93 -1.78 -12.40
C ARG A 107 -17.55 -2.66 -13.57
N GLN A 108 -18.41 -3.60 -13.90
CA GLN A 108 -18.34 -4.34 -15.14
C GLN A 108 -18.79 -3.43 -16.29
N LEU A 109 -18.02 -3.37 -17.38
CA LEU A 109 -18.43 -2.64 -18.59
C LEU A 109 -19.56 -3.39 -19.32
N ASP A 110 -19.42 -4.71 -19.40
CA ASP A 110 -20.44 -5.62 -19.90
C ASP A 110 -20.97 -6.46 -18.72
N PRO A 111 -22.19 -6.21 -18.23
CA PRO A 111 -22.74 -6.96 -17.11
C PRO A 111 -22.86 -8.45 -17.40
N GLY A 112 -22.52 -9.29 -16.46
CA GLY A 112 -22.65 -10.74 -16.60
C GLY A 112 -21.79 -11.53 -15.64
N PHE A 113 -22.05 -12.84 -15.61
CA PHE A 113 -21.30 -13.77 -14.79
C PHE A 113 -19.82 -13.85 -15.26
N GLU A 114 -18.89 -13.78 -14.31
CA GLU A 114 -17.43 -13.83 -14.57
C GLU A 114 -16.90 -12.75 -15.54
N LYS A 115 -17.63 -11.65 -15.72
CA LYS A 115 -17.14 -10.52 -16.51
C LYS A 115 -16.15 -9.66 -15.72
N PRO A 116 -15.14 -9.09 -16.40
CA PRO A 116 -14.12 -8.31 -15.72
C PRO A 116 -14.64 -6.94 -15.24
N TYR A 117 -14.07 -6.49 -14.12
CA TYR A 117 -14.26 -5.15 -13.57
C TYR A 117 -13.22 -4.17 -14.11
N SER A 118 -13.64 -2.92 -14.28
CA SER A 118 -12.80 -1.77 -14.58
C SER A 118 -13.02 -0.69 -13.53
N PRO A 119 -12.05 0.17 -13.23
CA PRO A 119 -12.27 1.37 -12.43
C PRO A 119 -13.40 2.23 -13.00
N ALA A 120 -13.92 3.18 -12.23
CA ALA A 120 -14.81 4.20 -12.76
C ALA A 120 -14.18 4.85 -14.00
N PRO A 121 -14.92 5.10 -15.10
CA PRO A 121 -14.38 5.75 -16.29
C PRO A 121 -13.73 7.09 -15.93
N ILE A 122 -12.58 7.35 -16.53
CA ILE A 122 -11.79 8.53 -16.18
C ILE A 122 -12.56 9.83 -16.40
N GLU A 123 -13.33 9.92 -17.49
CA GLU A 123 -14.14 11.08 -17.85
C GLU A 123 -15.20 11.39 -16.77
N GLU A 124 -15.80 10.36 -16.18
CA GLU A 124 -16.76 10.50 -15.08
C GLU A 124 -16.08 11.05 -13.81
N VAL A 125 -14.90 10.54 -13.49
CA VAL A 125 -14.11 10.97 -12.34
C VAL A 125 -13.70 12.44 -12.49
N LEU A 126 -13.15 12.82 -13.66
CA LEU A 126 -12.72 14.18 -13.92
C LEU A 126 -13.89 15.17 -13.91
N ALA A 127 -15.00 14.82 -14.56
CA ALA A 127 -16.21 15.64 -14.56
C ALA A 127 -16.76 15.86 -13.14
N TRP A 128 -16.75 14.82 -12.30
CA TRP A 128 -17.17 14.94 -10.91
C TRP A 128 -16.25 15.87 -10.11
N ILE A 129 -14.91 15.69 -10.23
CA ILE A 129 -13.93 16.53 -9.53
C ILE A 129 -14.07 18.01 -9.90
N LEU A 130 -14.22 18.31 -11.20
CA LEU A 130 -14.36 19.69 -11.68
C LEU A 130 -15.66 20.35 -11.19
N ARG A 131 -16.76 19.60 -11.14
CA ARG A 131 -18.06 20.09 -10.70
C ARG A 131 -18.09 20.28 -9.18
N GLU A 132 -17.67 19.30 -8.41
CA GLU A 132 -17.86 19.23 -6.95
C GLU A 132 -16.69 19.79 -6.16
N LYS A 133 -15.52 19.93 -6.78
CA LYS A 133 -14.29 20.52 -6.20
C LYS A 133 -13.95 19.94 -4.81
N PRO A 134 -13.75 18.63 -4.69
CA PRO A 134 -13.44 18.00 -3.42
C PRO A 134 -12.12 18.54 -2.85
N ALA A 135 -12.04 18.63 -1.51
CA ALA A 135 -10.79 18.96 -0.85
C ALA A 135 -9.77 17.81 -0.93
N LEU A 136 -10.25 16.55 -0.95
CA LEU A 136 -9.41 15.37 -1.11
C LEU A 136 -10.07 14.34 -2.02
N VAL A 137 -9.21 13.67 -2.80
CA VAL A 137 -9.57 12.47 -3.56
C VAL A 137 -8.70 11.32 -3.08
N PHE A 138 -9.33 10.20 -2.74
CA PHE A 138 -8.68 8.97 -2.27
C PHE A 138 -8.81 7.88 -3.32
N ALA A 139 -7.71 7.22 -3.67
CA ALA A 139 -7.71 6.11 -4.61
C ALA A 139 -6.78 4.99 -4.17
N PRO A 140 -7.11 3.70 -4.44
CA PRO A 140 -6.14 2.64 -4.37
C PRO A 140 -5.30 2.66 -5.64
N HIS A 141 -3.97 2.56 -5.52
CA HIS A 141 -3.15 2.26 -6.70
C HIS A 141 -3.40 0.82 -7.16
N VAL A 142 -3.31 -0.13 -6.23
CA VAL A 142 -3.65 -1.53 -6.46
C VAL A 142 -4.73 -1.99 -5.48
N GLU A 143 -5.82 -2.50 -6.01
CA GLU A 143 -6.91 -3.12 -5.25
C GLU A 143 -6.76 -4.63 -5.24
N THR A 144 -6.43 -5.22 -4.09
CA THR A 144 -6.14 -6.65 -3.98
C THR A 144 -7.37 -7.55 -3.96
N SER A 145 -8.56 -7.03 -3.80
CA SER A 145 -9.79 -7.81 -3.87
C SER A 145 -10.25 -8.08 -5.31
N ALA A 146 -9.89 -7.18 -6.23
CA ALA A 146 -10.24 -7.27 -7.65
C ALA A 146 -9.03 -7.51 -8.56
N GLY A 147 -7.80 -7.35 -8.07
CA GLY A 147 -6.58 -7.40 -8.90
C GLY A 147 -6.46 -6.23 -9.87
N LEU A 148 -7.09 -5.08 -9.54
CA LEU A 148 -7.07 -3.87 -10.34
C LEU A 148 -5.88 -2.98 -9.98
N ILE A 149 -5.29 -2.33 -10.99
CA ILE A 149 -4.32 -1.26 -10.84
C ILE A 149 -4.80 -0.03 -11.60
N LEU A 150 -4.60 1.16 -11.05
CA LEU A 150 -4.77 2.41 -11.77
C LEU A 150 -3.49 2.75 -12.52
N PRO A 151 -3.48 2.80 -13.87
CA PRO A 151 -2.30 3.15 -14.65
C PRO A 151 -1.81 4.58 -14.40
N ASP A 152 -0.53 4.84 -14.66
CA ASP A 152 0.09 6.15 -14.45
C ASP A 152 -0.66 7.29 -15.15
N ASP A 153 -1.19 7.07 -16.37
CA ASP A 153 -1.99 8.06 -17.10
C ASP A 153 -3.31 8.39 -16.39
N TYR A 154 -3.96 7.38 -15.81
CA TYR A 154 -5.19 7.57 -15.03
C TYR A 154 -4.88 8.39 -13.76
N LEU A 155 -3.80 8.02 -13.05
CA LEU A 155 -3.36 8.73 -11.86
C LEU A 155 -2.99 10.19 -12.17
N HIS A 156 -2.26 10.42 -13.26
CA HIS A 156 -1.86 11.76 -13.70
C HIS A 156 -3.08 12.65 -13.97
N GLN A 157 -4.06 12.16 -14.74
CA GLN A 157 -5.26 12.91 -15.06
C GLN A 157 -6.07 13.26 -13.80
N VAL A 158 -6.24 12.30 -12.88
CA VAL A 158 -6.91 12.55 -11.59
C VAL A 158 -6.12 13.58 -10.78
N GLY A 159 -4.81 13.40 -10.62
CA GLY A 159 -3.98 14.28 -9.81
C GLY A 159 -3.94 15.71 -10.32
N GLU A 160 -3.78 15.92 -11.63
CA GLU A 160 -3.79 17.26 -12.22
C GLU A 160 -5.17 17.94 -12.08
N THR A 161 -6.26 17.17 -12.26
CA THR A 161 -7.61 17.73 -12.10
C THR A 161 -7.90 18.09 -10.64
N VAL A 162 -7.45 17.27 -9.69
CA VAL A 162 -7.54 17.58 -8.25
C VAL A 162 -6.74 18.83 -7.91
N ARG A 163 -5.54 18.97 -8.46
CA ARG A 163 -4.69 20.16 -8.29
C ARG A 163 -5.35 21.42 -8.85
N GLN A 164 -5.99 21.31 -10.02
CA GLN A 164 -6.70 22.41 -10.65
C GLN A 164 -7.83 23.00 -9.78
N VAL A 165 -8.49 22.15 -8.98
CA VAL A 165 -9.55 22.58 -8.06
C VAL A 165 -9.05 22.92 -6.65
N GLY A 166 -7.73 22.85 -6.41
CA GLY A 166 -7.10 23.15 -5.12
C GLY A 166 -7.12 22.02 -4.10
N GLY A 167 -7.58 20.82 -4.48
CA GLY A 167 -7.65 19.63 -3.63
C GLY A 167 -6.31 18.90 -3.48
N LEU A 168 -6.25 17.85 -2.65
CA LEU A 168 -5.12 16.93 -2.50
C LEU A 168 -5.47 15.54 -3.04
N PHE A 169 -4.56 14.93 -3.78
CA PHE A 169 -4.71 13.55 -4.26
C PHE A 169 -3.96 12.58 -3.33
N VAL A 170 -4.70 11.66 -2.71
CA VAL A 170 -4.23 10.62 -1.79
C VAL A 170 -4.23 9.27 -2.51
N LEU A 171 -3.08 8.62 -2.59
CA LEU A 171 -2.92 7.33 -3.25
C LEU A 171 -2.50 6.25 -2.25
N ASP A 172 -3.31 5.21 -2.12
CA ASP A 172 -2.97 4.01 -1.35
C ASP A 172 -2.13 3.06 -2.19
N CYS A 173 -0.84 3.04 -1.93
CA CYS A 173 0.15 2.16 -2.53
C CYS A 173 0.55 0.98 -1.62
N ILE A 174 -0.24 0.64 -0.60
CA ILE A 174 0.08 -0.46 0.32
C ILE A 174 0.26 -1.78 -0.45
N ALA A 175 -0.56 -2.00 -1.47
CA ALA A 175 -0.56 -3.23 -2.26
C ALA A 175 0.08 -3.11 -3.64
N SER A 176 0.82 -2.04 -3.89
CA SER A 176 1.43 -1.80 -5.21
C SER A 176 2.52 -2.79 -5.62
N GLY A 177 3.06 -3.56 -4.67
CA GLY A 177 4.20 -4.44 -4.97
C GLY A 177 5.41 -3.61 -5.37
N ALA A 178 6.14 -4.07 -6.38
CA ALA A 178 7.26 -3.33 -6.96
C ALA A 178 6.84 -2.31 -8.06
N MET A 179 5.54 -1.95 -8.11
CA MET A 179 5.04 -0.91 -9.01
C MET A 179 5.21 0.47 -8.35
N TRP A 180 6.45 0.98 -8.37
CA TRP A 180 6.82 2.25 -7.75
C TRP A 180 6.21 3.42 -8.52
N VAL A 181 5.42 4.26 -7.82
CA VAL A 181 4.75 5.42 -8.41
C VAL A 181 5.65 6.65 -8.30
N ASN A 182 5.87 7.34 -9.41
CA ASN A 182 6.49 8.66 -9.37
C ASN A 182 5.43 9.71 -9.00
N MET A 183 5.45 10.19 -7.74
CA MET A 183 4.46 11.15 -7.23
C MET A 183 4.42 12.46 -8.03
N LYS A 184 5.56 12.92 -8.54
CA LYS A 184 5.61 14.15 -9.35
C LYS A 184 4.93 13.97 -10.70
N ASN A 185 5.24 12.86 -11.40
CA ASN A 185 4.67 12.57 -12.71
C ASN A 185 3.18 12.26 -12.64
N CYS A 186 2.72 11.60 -11.57
CA CYS A 186 1.31 11.24 -11.36
C CYS A 186 0.52 12.31 -10.57
N ALA A 187 1.16 13.45 -10.25
CA ALA A 187 0.56 14.54 -9.47
C ALA A 187 -0.07 14.09 -8.13
N VAL A 188 0.54 13.08 -7.49
CA VAL A 188 0.11 12.55 -6.19
C VAL A 188 0.65 13.44 -5.07
N ASP A 189 -0.22 13.85 -4.15
CA ASP A 189 0.17 14.68 -3.02
C ASP A 189 0.53 13.88 -1.78
N ILE A 190 -0.20 12.79 -1.51
CA ILE A 190 0.01 11.92 -0.36
C ILE A 190 -0.01 10.47 -0.84
N LEU A 191 1.05 9.74 -0.57
CA LEU A 191 1.18 8.33 -0.90
C LEU A 191 1.36 7.52 0.38
N ILE A 192 0.62 6.41 0.50
CA ILE A 192 0.68 5.52 1.67
C ILE A 192 1.22 4.17 1.22
N THR A 193 2.21 3.64 1.91
CA THR A 193 2.75 2.30 1.69
C THR A 193 3.01 1.57 3.00
N ALA A 194 3.34 0.28 2.95
CA ALA A 194 3.58 -0.54 4.13
C ALA A 194 4.61 -1.65 3.85
N PRO A 195 5.30 -2.16 4.91
CA PRO A 195 6.44 -3.06 4.74
C PRO A 195 6.12 -4.42 4.11
N GLN A 196 4.98 -5.03 4.43
CA GLN A 196 4.73 -6.46 4.25
C GLN A 196 4.30 -6.89 2.83
N LYS A 197 4.36 -6.01 1.86
CA LYS A 197 4.02 -6.30 0.45
C LYS A 197 5.20 -5.95 -0.45
N GLY A 198 5.18 -4.81 -1.11
CA GLY A 198 6.24 -4.42 -2.05
C GLY A 198 7.63 -4.36 -1.43
N TRP A 199 7.73 -4.02 -0.15
CA TRP A 199 8.99 -3.94 0.57
C TRP A 199 9.50 -5.26 1.15
N SER A 200 8.75 -6.37 1.04
CA SER A 200 9.16 -7.72 1.48
C SER A 200 9.60 -7.84 2.94
N SER A 201 9.13 -6.95 3.81
CA SER A 201 9.49 -6.93 5.22
C SER A 201 8.31 -7.27 6.13
N SER A 202 8.56 -7.44 7.42
CA SER A 202 7.51 -7.66 8.41
C SER A 202 6.65 -6.41 8.63
N PRO A 203 5.34 -6.56 8.87
CA PRO A 203 4.48 -5.42 9.18
C PRO A 203 4.86 -4.79 10.52
N CYS A 204 5.09 -3.49 10.53
CA CYS A 204 5.45 -2.76 11.77
C CYS A 204 5.04 -1.28 11.74
N CYS A 205 4.74 -0.75 10.57
CA CYS A 205 4.39 0.66 10.41
C CYS A 205 3.56 0.89 9.13
N ALA A 206 3.01 2.09 9.01
CA ALA A 206 2.73 2.73 7.74
C ALA A 206 3.88 3.67 7.39
N MET A 207 4.14 3.83 6.10
CA MET A 207 5.03 4.84 5.57
C MET A 207 4.21 5.77 4.68
N VAL A 208 4.28 7.06 4.97
CA VAL A 208 3.51 8.08 4.23
C VAL A 208 4.50 9.05 3.59
N ALA A 209 4.40 9.18 2.26
CA ALA A 209 5.20 10.13 1.50
C ALA A 209 4.36 11.36 1.12
N LEU A 210 4.93 12.55 1.22
CA LEU A 210 4.25 13.81 0.95
C LEU A 210 4.93 14.55 -0.22
N SER A 211 4.10 15.16 -1.08
CA SER A 211 4.55 16.21 -1.98
C SER A 211 4.93 17.49 -1.20
N GLU A 212 5.65 18.41 -1.82
CA GLU A 212 5.94 19.71 -1.22
C GLU A 212 4.65 20.45 -0.80
N ARG A 213 3.62 20.34 -1.62
CA ARG A 213 2.30 20.93 -1.38
C ARG A 213 1.61 20.36 -0.15
N ALA A 214 1.59 19.02 -0.03
CA ALA A 214 1.02 18.35 1.14
C ALA A 214 1.85 18.62 2.40
N ARG A 215 3.19 18.68 2.30
CA ARG A 215 4.08 19.05 3.40
C ARG A 215 3.79 20.48 3.91
N ALA A 216 3.57 21.44 3.01
CA ALA A 216 3.20 22.81 3.43
C ALA A 216 1.80 22.85 4.06
N MET A 217 0.86 22.09 3.51
CA MET A 217 -0.53 22.10 3.99
C MET A 217 -0.69 21.44 5.37
N ILE A 218 0.13 20.44 5.73
CA ILE A 218 0.03 19.75 7.03
C ILE A 218 0.17 20.72 8.20
N GLU A 219 0.91 21.83 8.04
CA GLU A 219 1.08 22.85 9.08
C GLU A 219 -0.22 23.55 9.45
N GLN A 220 -1.18 23.61 8.51
CA GLN A 220 -2.48 24.25 8.68
C GLN A 220 -3.57 23.27 9.13
N THR A 221 -3.21 21.99 9.38
CA THR A 221 -4.16 20.95 9.78
C THR A 221 -3.92 20.50 11.21
N GLN A 222 -4.94 19.85 11.78
CA GLN A 222 -4.88 19.23 13.10
C GLN A 222 -5.48 17.83 13.02
N SER A 223 -4.72 16.85 13.52
CA SER A 223 -5.22 15.48 13.65
C SER A 223 -6.22 15.35 14.78
N SER A 224 -7.25 14.51 14.58
CA SER A 224 -8.16 14.09 15.65
C SER A 224 -7.67 12.86 16.42
N SER A 225 -6.43 12.42 16.19
CA SER A 225 -5.81 11.27 16.87
C SER A 225 -4.46 11.69 17.47
N PHE A 226 -4.20 11.32 18.71
CA PHE A 226 -2.89 11.53 19.33
C PHE A 226 -1.83 10.61 18.71
N SER A 227 -2.06 9.29 18.68
CA SER A 227 -1.06 8.31 18.23
C SER A 227 -0.85 8.29 16.72
N CYS A 228 -1.86 8.71 15.93
CA CYS A 228 -1.79 8.80 14.48
C CYS A 228 -1.62 10.23 13.96
N ASP A 229 -1.13 11.17 14.78
CA ASP A 229 -0.87 12.56 14.36
C ASP A 229 0.30 12.60 13.37
N LEU A 230 0.00 12.76 12.08
CA LEU A 230 1.02 12.79 11.03
C LEU A 230 1.97 13.98 11.16
N LYS A 231 1.51 15.12 11.67
CA LYS A 231 2.38 16.28 11.88
C LYS A 231 3.44 15.98 12.94
N LYS A 232 3.05 15.27 14.01
CA LYS A 232 4.00 14.80 15.03
C LYS A 232 4.98 13.78 14.49
N TRP A 233 4.51 12.79 13.75
CA TRP A 233 5.38 11.79 13.14
C TRP A 233 6.31 12.39 12.07
N LEU A 234 5.86 13.36 11.31
CA LEU A 234 6.70 14.13 10.39
C LEU A 234 7.84 14.84 11.13
N GLN A 235 7.51 15.55 12.21
CA GLN A 235 8.50 16.23 13.04
C GLN A 235 9.55 15.27 13.60
N ILE A 236 9.15 14.04 13.96
CA ILE A 236 10.07 13.01 14.42
C ILE A 236 11.05 12.62 13.32
N VAL A 237 10.54 12.29 12.11
CA VAL A 237 11.41 11.90 10.99
C VAL A 237 12.36 13.03 10.60
N GLU A 238 11.86 14.27 10.49
CA GLU A 238 12.69 15.45 10.17
C GLU A 238 13.76 15.71 11.25
N THR A 239 13.46 15.42 12.53
CA THR A 239 14.45 15.51 13.60
C THR A 239 15.55 14.46 13.47
N TYR A 240 15.22 13.22 13.08
CA TYR A 240 16.22 12.19 12.77
C TYR A 240 17.05 12.56 11.53
N GLU A 241 16.45 13.13 10.51
CA GLU A 241 17.15 13.63 9.31
C GLU A 241 18.18 14.71 9.67
N ALA A 242 17.84 15.56 10.65
CA ALA A 242 18.74 16.58 11.19
C ALA A 242 19.82 16.03 12.16
N GLY A 243 19.90 14.68 12.34
CA GLY A 243 20.91 14.04 13.19
C GLY A 243 20.58 14.00 14.70
N SER A 244 19.37 14.41 15.10
CA SER A 244 18.90 14.38 16.48
C SER A 244 17.79 13.32 16.65
N HIS A 245 17.09 13.35 17.78
CA HIS A 245 15.93 12.50 18.08
C HIS A 245 14.93 13.26 18.95
N VAL A 246 13.67 12.85 18.84
CA VAL A 246 12.59 13.34 19.69
C VAL A 246 11.59 12.22 19.93
N TYR A 247 10.90 12.23 21.05
CA TYR A 247 9.94 11.21 21.44
C TYR A 247 8.49 11.73 21.27
N HIS A 248 7.62 10.89 20.73
CA HIS A 248 6.17 11.10 20.74
C HIS A 248 5.46 9.90 21.38
N THR A 249 5.60 8.72 20.78
CA THR A 249 5.19 7.42 21.32
C THR A 249 6.27 6.38 21.01
N THR A 250 6.21 5.22 21.68
CA THR A 250 7.19 4.16 21.47
C THR A 250 7.10 3.60 20.04
N MET A 251 8.25 3.49 19.38
CA MET A 251 8.38 2.93 18.03
C MET A 251 8.84 1.47 18.07
N PRO A 252 8.45 0.62 17.10
CA PRO A 252 8.93 -0.75 16.94
C PRO A 252 10.35 -0.77 16.33
N THR A 253 11.35 -0.33 17.08
CA THR A 253 12.70 -0.03 16.60
C THR A 253 13.40 -1.22 15.95
N ASP A 254 13.27 -2.43 16.51
CA ASP A 254 13.89 -3.64 15.97
C ASP A 254 13.26 -4.02 14.62
N SER A 255 11.92 -3.92 14.50
CA SER A 255 11.24 -4.19 13.23
C SER A 255 11.56 -3.13 12.16
N LEU A 256 11.72 -1.88 12.54
CA LEU A 256 12.18 -0.81 11.64
C LEU A 256 13.63 -1.03 11.18
N LYS A 257 14.52 -1.57 12.06
CA LYS A 257 15.85 -2.00 11.67
C LYS A 257 15.82 -3.09 10.60
N VAL A 258 14.94 -4.09 10.76
CA VAL A 258 14.73 -5.13 9.74
C VAL A 258 14.18 -4.54 8.45
N LEU A 259 13.20 -3.64 8.52
CA LEU A 259 12.66 -2.94 7.35
C LEU A 259 13.77 -2.20 6.58
N ARG A 260 14.61 -1.41 7.28
CA ARG A 260 15.75 -0.73 6.67
C ARG A 260 16.64 -1.70 5.89
N GLN A 261 16.98 -2.85 6.48
CA GLN A 261 17.84 -3.85 5.82
C GLN A 261 17.25 -4.32 4.50
N VAL A 262 15.96 -4.66 4.48
CA VAL A 262 15.26 -5.10 3.27
C VAL A 262 15.10 -3.96 2.25
N MET A 263 14.90 -2.73 2.69
CA MET A 263 14.85 -1.56 1.80
C MET A 263 16.21 -1.30 1.12
N LEU A 264 17.31 -1.44 1.84
CA LEU A 264 18.67 -1.34 1.28
C LEU A 264 18.96 -2.49 0.30
N GLU A 265 18.52 -3.70 0.60
CA GLU A 265 18.59 -4.84 -0.32
C GLU A 265 17.79 -4.56 -1.60
N THR A 266 16.57 -4.06 -1.48
CA THR A 266 15.71 -3.68 -2.60
C THR A 266 16.37 -2.63 -3.49
N GLU A 267 16.94 -1.59 -2.89
CA GLU A 267 17.69 -0.53 -3.59
C GLU A 267 18.92 -1.10 -4.31
N LYS A 268 19.65 -2.01 -3.68
CA LYS A 268 20.83 -2.67 -4.29
C LYS A 268 20.46 -3.56 -5.47
N ILE A 269 19.34 -4.27 -5.41
CA ILE A 269 18.84 -5.08 -6.53
C ILE A 269 18.38 -4.17 -7.69
N GLY A 270 17.79 -3.04 -7.39
CA GLY A 270 17.35 -2.01 -8.33
C GLY A 270 15.83 -1.98 -8.52
N PHE A 271 15.25 -0.81 -8.31
CA PHE A 271 13.80 -0.58 -8.38
C PHE A 271 13.22 -0.87 -9.77
N ASP A 272 13.87 -0.42 -10.83
CA ASP A 272 13.42 -0.64 -12.22
C ASP A 272 13.47 -2.11 -12.60
N TYR A 273 14.52 -2.82 -12.18
CA TYR A 273 14.62 -4.26 -12.38
C TYR A 273 13.46 -5.00 -11.71
N LEU A 274 13.21 -4.71 -10.43
CA LEU A 274 12.13 -5.33 -9.66
C LEU A 274 10.75 -5.00 -10.25
N LYS A 275 10.53 -3.76 -10.69
CA LYS A 275 9.31 -3.36 -11.41
C LYS A 275 9.07 -4.22 -12.65
N LYS A 276 10.12 -4.41 -13.46
CA LYS A 276 10.06 -5.25 -14.67
C LYS A 276 9.77 -6.71 -14.32
N GLN A 277 10.44 -7.26 -13.30
CA GLN A 277 10.19 -8.64 -12.86
C GLN A 277 8.75 -8.82 -12.34
N GLN A 278 8.23 -7.84 -11.61
CA GLN A 278 6.84 -7.85 -11.14
C GLN A 278 5.86 -7.90 -12.33
N GLN A 279 6.08 -7.11 -13.36
CA GLN A 279 5.24 -7.09 -14.57
C GLN A 279 5.28 -8.45 -15.29
N ILE A 280 6.48 -9.01 -15.51
CA ILE A 280 6.66 -10.31 -16.14
C ILE A 280 5.96 -11.41 -15.34
N LEU A 281 6.18 -11.45 -14.03
CA LEU A 281 5.58 -12.45 -13.15
C LEU A 281 4.04 -12.37 -13.17
N GLY A 282 3.50 -11.15 -13.02
CA GLY A 282 2.04 -10.94 -13.02
C GLY A 282 1.39 -11.36 -14.35
N GLN A 283 2.01 -11.01 -15.47
CA GLN A 283 1.53 -11.40 -16.80
C GLN A 283 1.53 -12.94 -16.97
N ARG A 284 2.62 -13.60 -16.64
CA ARG A 284 2.76 -15.06 -16.77
C ARG A 284 1.74 -15.81 -15.91
N VAL A 285 1.60 -15.42 -14.63
CA VAL A 285 0.64 -16.06 -13.73
C VAL A 285 -0.79 -15.84 -14.18
N ARG A 286 -1.12 -14.66 -14.71
CA ARG A 286 -2.47 -14.37 -15.24
C ARG A 286 -2.79 -15.21 -16.48
N MET A 287 -1.83 -15.37 -17.40
CA MET A 287 -1.98 -16.25 -18.56
C MET A 287 -2.18 -17.70 -18.12
N LEU A 288 -1.33 -18.19 -17.22
CA LEU A 288 -1.42 -19.54 -16.67
C LEU A 288 -2.81 -19.80 -16.06
N LEU A 289 -3.30 -18.93 -15.19
CA LEU A 289 -4.63 -19.09 -14.58
C LEU A 289 -5.75 -19.11 -15.63
N LYS A 290 -5.65 -18.28 -16.67
CA LYS A 290 -6.61 -18.28 -17.78
C LYS A 290 -6.59 -19.61 -18.54
N ASP A 291 -5.40 -20.17 -18.83
CA ASP A 291 -5.24 -21.44 -19.54
C ASP A 291 -5.82 -22.63 -18.74
N TYR A 292 -5.80 -22.53 -17.40
CA TYR A 292 -6.43 -23.48 -16.48
C TYR A 292 -7.92 -23.19 -16.20
N GLY A 293 -8.55 -22.26 -16.92
CA GLY A 293 -9.99 -21.98 -16.83
C GLY A 293 -10.41 -21.05 -15.70
N TYR A 294 -9.48 -20.26 -15.13
CA TYR A 294 -9.77 -19.27 -14.09
C TYR A 294 -9.73 -17.84 -14.67
N PRO A 295 -10.86 -17.29 -15.15
CA PRO A 295 -10.89 -15.94 -15.74
C PRO A 295 -10.57 -14.86 -14.71
N SER A 296 -9.92 -13.79 -15.20
CA SER A 296 -9.49 -12.66 -14.37
C SER A 296 -10.67 -11.78 -13.98
N VAL A 297 -10.71 -11.33 -12.71
CA VAL A 297 -11.64 -10.30 -12.25
C VAL A 297 -11.27 -8.92 -12.81
N ALA A 298 -10.00 -8.63 -12.98
CA ALA A 298 -9.56 -7.36 -13.54
C ALA A 298 -9.63 -7.37 -15.08
N ALA A 299 -10.16 -6.32 -15.65
CA ALA A 299 -10.05 -6.03 -17.09
C ALA A 299 -8.57 -5.88 -17.49
N ALA A 300 -8.23 -6.31 -18.71
CA ALA A 300 -6.83 -6.43 -19.14
C ALA A 300 -6.02 -5.13 -19.03
N ALA A 301 -6.64 -3.98 -19.33
CA ALA A 301 -6.01 -2.66 -19.25
C ALA A 301 -5.69 -2.22 -17.80
N TYR A 302 -6.33 -2.84 -16.81
CA TYR A 302 -6.23 -2.50 -15.39
C TYR A 302 -5.73 -3.67 -14.54
N ALA A 303 -5.08 -4.64 -15.15
CA ALA A 303 -4.65 -5.86 -14.48
C ALA A 303 -3.39 -5.63 -13.64
N ALA A 304 -3.51 -5.73 -12.32
CA ALA A 304 -2.40 -5.55 -11.39
C ALA A 304 -1.36 -6.69 -11.50
N PRO A 305 -0.06 -6.39 -11.60
CA PRO A 305 0.95 -7.45 -11.71
C PRO A 305 1.37 -8.05 -10.36
N GLY A 306 1.08 -7.38 -9.24
CA GLY A 306 1.45 -7.84 -7.89
C GLY A 306 0.43 -8.75 -7.23
N VAL A 307 -0.79 -8.83 -7.77
CA VAL A 307 -1.84 -9.73 -7.32
C VAL A 307 -2.73 -10.12 -8.48
N VAL A 308 -2.99 -11.42 -8.62
CA VAL A 308 -3.93 -11.94 -9.60
C VAL A 308 -5.19 -12.43 -8.86
N VAL A 309 -6.33 -11.94 -9.27
CA VAL A 309 -7.64 -12.35 -8.75
C VAL A 309 -8.41 -12.99 -9.88
N SER A 310 -8.88 -14.20 -9.64
CA SER A 310 -9.62 -14.98 -10.63
C SER A 310 -10.94 -15.47 -10.06
N TYR A 311 -11.92 -15.60 -10.93
CA TYR A 311 -13.19 -16.23 -10.62
C TYR A 311 -13.01 -17.73 -10.35
N THR A 312 -13.88 -18.29 -9.54
CA THR A 312 -14.01 -19.73 -9.32
C THR A 312 -15.43 -20.05 -8.89
N GLN A 313 -15.88 -21.25 -9.23
CA GLN A 313 -17.16 -21.78 -8.74
C GLN A 313 -16.97 -22.73 -7.57
N ASP A 314 -15.72 -23.11 -7.29
CA ASP A 314 -15.36 -24.04 -6.24
C ASP A 314 -15.16 -23.30 -4.90
N PRO A 315 -15.98 -23.56 -3.86
CA PRO A 315 -15.85 -22.92 -2.55
C PRO A 315 -14.54 -23.27 -1.81
N ASP A 316 -13.94 -24.41 -2.10
CA ASP A 316 -12.70 -24.82 -1.45
C ASP A 316 -11.47 -24.18 -2.13
N ILE A 317 -11.57 -23.83 -3.41
CA ILE A 317 -10.60 -22.94 -4.10
C ILE A 317 -10.78 -21.50 -3.57
N GLN A 318 -12.02 -21.01 -3.50
CA GLN A 318 -12.32 -19.68 -2.95
C GLN A 318 -11.72 -19.46 -1.57
N SER A 319 -11.89 -20.44 -0.67
CA SER A 319 -11.38 -20.37 0.71
C SER A 319 -9.89 -20.63 0.84
N GLY A 320 -9.23 -21.12 -0.22
CA GLY A 320 -7.83 -21.55 -0.23
C GLY A 320 -7.58 -22.95 0.32
N LYS A 321 -8.60 -23.69 0.76
CA LYS A 321 -8.43 -25.04 1.35
C LYS A 321 -7.74 -26.02 0.44
N LYS A 322 -8.11 -26.06 -0.85
CA LYS A 322 -7.47 -26.93 -1.82
C LYS A 322 -5.99 -26.59 -2.01
N PHE A 323 -5.64 -25.29 -2.06
CA PHE A 323 -4.25 -24.86 -2.14
C PHE A 323 -3.47 -25.22 -0.87
N ILE A 324 -4.07 -25.07 0.32
CA ILE A 324 -3.44 -25.46 1.60
C ILE A 324 -3.14 -26.95 1.62
N ALA A 325 -4.04 -27.80 1.13
CA ALA A 325 -3.85 -29.26 1.06
C ALA A 325 -2.65 -29.64 0.17
N LEU A 326 -2.30 -28.79 -0.80
CA LEU A 326 -1.14 -28.92 -1.68
C LEU A 326 0.13 -28.24 -1.15
N GLY A 327 0.08 -27.64 0.05
CA GLY A 327 1.20 -26.90 0.66
C GLY A 327 1.33 -25.45 0.23
N TYR A 328 0.30 -24.86 -0.40
CA TYR A 328 0.32 -23.46 -0.85
C TYR A 328 -0.62 -22.60 -0.05
N GLN A 329 -0.12 -21.49 0.47
CA GLN A 329 -0.96 -20.50 1.15
C GLN A 329 -1.40 -19.41 0.17
N THR A 330 -2.67 -19.43 -0.22
CA THR A 330 -3.30 -18.41 -1.04
C THR A 330 -4.24 -17.55 -0.21
N ALA A 331 -4.78 -16.49 -0.80
CA ALA A 331 -5.75 -15.64 -0.11
C ALA A 331 -7.17 -15.95 -0.59
N ALA A 332 -8.09 -16.09 0.36
CA ALA A 332 -9.51 -16.24 0.05
C ALA A 332 -10.06 -15.06 -0.73
N GLY A 333 -11.03 -15.31 -1.60
CA GLY A 333 -11.82 -14.26 -2.23
C GLY A 333 -12.65 -13.50 -1.21
N VAL A 334 -12.83 -12.21 -1.47
CA VAL A 334 -13.64 -11.30 -0.63
C VAL A 334 -14.57 -10.48 -1.53
N PRO A 335 -15.67 -9.94 -1.00
CA PRO A 335 -16.54 -9.06 -1.79
C PRO A 335 -15.79 -7.81 -2.22
N LEU A 336 -16.30 -7.10 -3.22
CA LEU A 336 -15.72 -5.83 -3.70
C LEU A 336 -16.36 -4.61 -3.02
N GLN A 337 -17.62 -4.71 -2.63
CA GLN A 337 -18.46 -3.56 -2.24
C GLN A 337 -18.66 -2.57 -3.40
N CYS A 338 -18.77 -3.13 -4.61
CA CYS A 338 -18.96 -2.45 -5.88
C CYS A 338 -20.24 -2.93 -6.60
N ASP A 339 -21.27 -3.28 -5.82
CA ASP A 339 -22.58 -3.73 -6.28
C ASP A 339 -22.55 -5.06 -7.05
N GLU A 340 -21.54 -5.91 -6.74
CA GLU A 340 -21.45 -7.27 -7.27
C GLU A 340 -22.62 -8.15 -6.78
N GLY A 341 -23.04 -9.08 -7.63
CA GLY A 341 -24.11 -10.01 -7.32
C GLY A 341 -23.67 -11.11 -6.33
N PRO A 342 -24.62 -11.87 -5.78
CA PRO A 342 -24.37 -12.94 -4.78
C PRO A 342 -23.51 -14.09 -5.35
N GLU A 343 -23.44 -14.20 -6.67
CA GLU A 343 -22.65 -15.20 -7.39
C GLU A 343 -21.15 -14.86 -7.43
N PHE A 344 -20.76 -13.66 -6.98
CA PHE A 344 -19.36 -13.21 -7.04
C PHE A 344 -18.50 -14.06 -6.11
N ARG A 345 -17.69 -14.92 -6.71
CA ARG A 345 -16.79 -15.84 -6.01
C ARG A 345 -15.42 -15.86 -6.66
N THR A 346 -14.39 -15.61 -5.87
CA THR A 346 -13.02 -15.43 -6.38
C THR A 346 -11.99 -16.04 -5.44
N PHE A 347 -10.75 -16.18 -5.92
CA PHE A 347 -9.57 -16.42 -5.10
C PHE A 347 -8.43 -15.51 -5.55
N ARG A 348 -7.41 -15.36 -4.70
CA ARG A 348 -6.36 -14.37 -4.93
C ARG A 348 -4.98 -15.01 -4.77
N ILE A 349 -4.09 -14.73 -5.73
CA ILE A 349 -2.68 -15.12 -5.69
C ILE A 349 -1.82 -13.87 -5.54
N GLY A 350 -1.14 -13.74 -4.39
CA GLY A 350 -0.21 -12.65 -4.12
C GLY A 350 1.19 -12.96 -4.65
N LEU A 351 1.73 -12.03 -5.44
CA LEU A 351 3.02 -12.15 -6.11
C LEU A 351 4.06 -11.17 -5.52
N PHE A 352 3.85 -10.78 -4.26
CA PHE A 352 4.78 -9.92 -3.53
C PHE A 352 5.98 -10.71 -3.01
N GLY A 353 7.10 -10.04 -2.84
CA GLY A 353 8.29 -10.56 -2.20
C GLY A 353 9.49 -10.66 -3.13
N LEU A 354 10.68 -10.25 -2.65
CA LEU A 354 11.93 -10.22 -3.41
C LEU A 354 12.30 -11.59 -3.97
N GLU A 355 12.09 -12.68 -3.20
CA GLU A 355 12.35 -14.05 -3.65
C GLU A 355 11.56 -14.44 -4.90
N LYS A 356 10.30 -14.03 -5.00
CA LYS A 356 9.47 -14.30 -6.19
C LYS A 356 9.94 -13.49 -7.40
N LEU A 357 10.34 -12.24 -7.17
CA LEU A 357 10.77 -11.33 -8.23
C LEU A 357 12.17 -11.68 -8.76
N GLN A 358 13.05 -12.20 -7.92
CA GLN A 358 14.37 -12.68 -8.33
C GLN A 358 14.32 -14.05 -9.01
N HIS A 359 13.26 -14.86 -8.76
CA HIS A 359 13.12 -16.22 -9.26
C HIS A 359 11.75 -16.44 -9.93
N VAL A 360 11.46 -15.65 -10.97
CA VAL A 360 10.16 -15.64 -11.67
C VAL A 360 9.80 -17.03 -12.21
N ASP A 361 10.74 -17.73 -12.88
CA ASP A 361 10.48 -19.06 -13.45
C ASP A 361 10.09 -20.07 -12.37
N ARG A 362 10.85 -20.13 -11.27
CA ARG A 362 10.54 -20.98 -10.12
C ARG A 362 9.14 -20.68 -9.57
N THR A 363 8.80 -19.40 -9.44
CA THR A 363 7.52 -18.99 -8.90
C THR A 363 6.36 -19.40 -9.80
N VAL A 364 6.50 -19.26 -11.13
CA VAL A 364 5.49 -19.68 -12.10
C VAL A 364 5.33 -21.20 -12.07
N THR A 365 6.43 -21.96 -12.10
CA THR A 365 6.40 -23.44 -12.05
C THR A 365 5.70 -23.96 -10.78
N HIS A 366 5.92 -23.33 -9.62
CA HIS A 366 5.21 -23.71 -8.39
C HIS A 366 3.69 -23.53 -8.52
N ILE A 367 3.24 -22.43 -9.13
CA ILE A 367 1.80 -22.18 -9.34
C ILE A 367 1.24 -23.18 -10.37
N GLU A 368 1.96 -23.44 -11.45
CA GLU A 368 1.58 -24.40 -12.49
C GLU A 368 1.39 -25.80 -11.89
N THR A 369 2.37 -26.30 -11.13
CA THR A 369 2.28 -27.58 -10.43
C THR A 369 1.06 -27.66 -9.51
N ALA A 370 0.75 -26.58 -8.79
CA ALA A 370 -0.44 -26.55 -7.94
C ALA A 370 -1.73 -26.61 -8.77
N LEU A 371 -1.80 -25.93 -9.92
CA LEU A 371 -2.97 -25.95 -10.81
C LEU A 371 -3.17 -27.31 -11.47
N GLU A 372 -2.09 -27.99 -11.91
CA GLU A 372 -2.15 -29.36 -12.42
C GLU A 372 -2.74 -30.32 -11.39
N GLN A 373 -2.31 -30.23 -10.14
CA GLN A 373 -2.81 -31.07 -9.05
C GLN A 373 -4.25 -30.74 -8.65
N LEU A 374 -4.73 -29.54 -8.89
CA LEU A 374 -6.14 -29.18 -8.65
C LEU A 374 -7.09 -29.76 -9.71
N GLN A 375 -6.58 -30.12 -10.90
CA GLN A 375 -7.37 -30.71 -12.00
C GLN A 375 -7.32 -32.23 -12.00
N SER A 376 -6.36 -32.83 -11.31
CA SER A 376 -6.23 -34.29 -11.15
C SER A 376 -7.18 -34.83 -10.07
#